data_a8482a580c7b2c1c689dc53f061bcef4
#
_entry.id   a8482a580c7b2c1c689dc53f061bcef4
#
_cell.length_a   1.000
_cell.length_b   1.000
_cell.length_c   1.000
_cell.angle_alpha   90.00
_cell.angle_beta   90.00
_cell.angle_gamma   90.00
#
_symmetry.space_group_name_H-M   'P 1'
#
loop_
_entity.id
_entity.type
_entity.pdbx_description
1 polymer ?
#
loop_
_entity_poly.entity_id
_entity_poly.type
_entity_poly.pdbx_seq_one_letter_code
_entity_poly.pdbx_strand_id
1 'polypeptide(L)'
;MSLLILVSCKETKNDVVQHKTSVLKAGYEIEPVNIQNVKLTDSFWLPIIKRVQEVTIEYAIKKCDEEGRFENFLIAGKQKTGKVRGDMPFDDTDVYKIIEGASNTLISAPNPKLERVLDSMIAIVKIGQEPDGYITTWRTINPAKPPAPWVPVIEGKRWESLQISHELYNPGHLIEAAIVHYEATGKTNFLDIAIKAADMLVRTFGDNPGQVKGVPGHQIVETGLIKLYQITGKE
;
A
#
# COMPACT_ATOMS: atom_id res chain seq x y z
N MET A 1 -28.74 -2.78 -52.72
CA MET A 1 -27.31 -3.03 -52.39
C MET A 1 -27.12 -2.74 -50.88
N SER A 2 -27.19 -3.80 -50.07
CA SER A 2 -26.98 -3.68 -48.63
C SER A 2 -25.54 -3.99 -48.32
N LEU A 3 -24.83 -3.04 -47.72
CA LEU A 3 -23.43 -3.16 -47.30
C LEU A 3 -23.41 -3.77 -45.91
N LEU A 4 -23.02 -5.04 -45.80
CA LEU A 4 -22.73 -5.69 -44.50
C LEU A 4 -21.33 -5.22 -44.01
N ILE A 5 -21.33 -4.47 -42.93
CA ILE A 5 -20.08 -4.14 -42.20
C ILE A 5 -19.82 -5.27 -41.21
N LEU A 6 -18.81 -6.10 -41.51
CA LEU A 6 -18.29 -7.09 -40.61
C LEU A 6 -17.36 -6.37 -39.57
N VAL A 7 -17.88 -6.21 -38.38
CA VAL A 7 -17.05 -5.78 -37.22
C VAL A 7 -16.28 -7.00 -36.70
N SER A 8 -15.00 -7.06 -37.02
CA SER A 8 -14.10 -8.05 -36.48
C SER A 8 -13.76 -7.67 -35.03
N CYS A 9 -14.32 -8.37 -34.04
CA CYS A 9 -13.83 -8.35 -32.69
C CYS A 9 -12.44 -8.99 -32.64
N LYS A 10 -11.39 -8.19 -32.48
CA LYS A 10 -10.09 -8.71 -32.05
C LYS A 10 -10.21 -9.16 -30.59
N GLU A 11 -10.16 -10.46 -30.37
CA GLU A 11 -9.89 -11.01 -29.06
C GLU A 11 -8.52 -10.49 -28.59
N THR A 12 -8.52 -9.63 -27.60
CA THR A 12 -7.30 -9.32 -26.83
C THR A 12 -6.95 -10.57 -26.04
N LYS A 13 -5.92 -11.28 -26.48
CA LYS A 13 -5.26 -12.29 -25.66
C LYS A 13 -4.83 -11.59 -24.37
N ASN A 14 -5.43 -12.01 -23.26
CA ASN A 14 -4.88 -11.74 -21.93
C ASN A 14 -3.53 -12.45 -21.89
N ASP A 15 -2.47 -11.71 -22.10
CA ASP A 15 -1.13 -12.14 -21.73
C ASP A 15 -1.15 -12.28 -20.21
N VAL A 16 -1.26 -13.52 -19.75
CA VAL A 16 -0.99 -13.91 -18.38
C VAL A 16 0.46 -13.51 -18.15
N VAL A 17 0.66 -12.40 -17.46
CA VAL A 17 1.98 -11.97 -17.02
C VAL A 17 2.52 -13.11 -16.16
N GLN A 18 3.42 -13.90 -16.72
CA GLN A 18 4.18 -14.88 -15.95
C GLN A 18 5.01 -14.07 -14.95
N HIS A 19 4.60 -14.11 -13.69
CA HIS A 19 5.38 -13.58 -12.58
C HIS A 19 6.72 -14.34 -12.55
N LYS A 20 7.74 -13.74 -13.14
CA LYS A 20 9.12 -14.11 -12.82
C LYS A 20 9.37 -13.58 -11.41
N THR A 21 9.13 -14.43 -10.43
CA THR A 21 9.74 -14.26 -9.12
C THR A 21 11.24 -14.37 -9.34
N SER A 22 11.92 -13.24 -9.52
CA SER A 22 13.37 -13.20 -9.45
C SER A 22 13.73 -13.35 -7.98
N VAL A 23 13.72 -14.59 -7.50
CA VAL A 23 14.30 -14.91 -6.21
C VAL A 23 15.76 -14.49 -6.29
N LEU A 24 16.14 -13.44 -5.55
CA LEU A 24 17.55 -13.20 -5.28
C LEU A 24 18.10 -14.51 -4.73
N LYS A 25 19.00 -15.14 -5.46
CA LYS A 25 19.76 -16.30 -4.99
C LYS A 25 20.72 -15.84 -3.89
N ALA A 26 20.16 -15.51 -2.75
CA ALA A 26 20.94 -15.29 -1.55
C ALA A 26 21.27 -16.64 -0.98
N GLY A 27 22.19 -17.41 -1.57
CA GLY A 27 22.84 -18.58 -0.98
C GLY A 27 21.98 -19.58 -0.18
N TYR A 28 20.67 -19.42 -0.19
CA TYR A 28 19.68 -20.25 0.50
C TYR A 28 19.24 -21.37 -0.46
N GLU A 29 19.40 -22.60 -0.03
CA GLU A 29 18.94 -23.77 -0.79
C GLU A 29 17.41 -23.94 -0.80
N ILE A 30 16.71 -23.22 0.06
CA ILE A 30 15.25 -23.30 0.22
C ILE A 30 14.59 -22.17 -0.57
N GLU A 31 13.78 -22.53 -1.56
CA GLU A 31 12.94 -21.60 -2.30
C GLU A 31 11.52 -21.59 -1.71
N PRO A 32 10.94 -20.39 -1.42
CA PRO A 32 9.57 -20.30 -0.95
C PRO A 32 8.60 -20.73 -2.06
N VAL A 33 7.59 -21.50 -1.70
CA VAL A 33 6.49 -21.83 -2.61
C VAL A 33 5.66 -20.55 -2.83
N ASN A 34 5.34 -20.25 -4.09
CA ASN A 34 4.43 -19.16 -4.40
C ASN A 34 3.08 -19.42 -3.71
N ILE A 35 2.63 -18.46 -2.89
CA ILE A 35 1.41 -18.60 -2.09
C ILE A 35 0.16 -18.87 -2.95
N GLN A 36 0.13 -18.42 -4.20
CA GLN A 36 -0.97 -18.70 -5.14
C GLN A 36 -1.08 -20.20 -5.48
N ASN A 37 -0.01 -20.95 -5.31
CA ASN A 37 0.02 -22.40 -5.51
C ASN A 37 -0.40 -23.17 -4.26
N VAL A 38 -0.61 -22.50 -3.13
CA VAL A 38 -1.03 -23.11 -1.87
C VAL A 38 -2.55 -23.07 -1.78
N LYS A 39 -3.18 -24.23 -1.69
CA LYS A 39 -4.63 -24.34 -1.48
C LYS A 39 -4.91 -24.88 -0.09
N LEU A 40 -5.64 -24.11 0.69
CA LEU A 40 -6.17 -24.59 1.96
C LEU A 40 -7.41 -25.43 1.69
N THR A 41 -7.43 -26.64 2.24
CA THR A 41 -8.55 -27.60 2.06
C THR A 41 -9.09 -28.11 3.39
N ASP A 42 -8.59 -27.57 4.50
CA ASP A 42 -8.91 -28.02 5.85
C ASP A 42 -10.22 -27.40 6.37
N SER A 43 -10.81 -28.03 7.38
CA SER A 43 -12.06 -27.57 8.00
C SER A 43 -11.87 -26.57 9.13
N PHE A 44 -10.63 -26.23 9.47
CA PHE A 44 -10.31 -25.28 10.55
C PHE A 44 -10.00 -23.88 10.00
N TRP A 45 -9.03 -23.76 9.10
CA TRP A 45 -8.60 -22.44 8.58
C TRP A 45 -9.54 -21.83 7.56
N LEU A 46 -10.13 -22.63 6.65
CA LEU A 46 -11.04 -22.10 5.63
C LEU A 46 -12.24 -21.32 6.21
N PRO A 47 -12.95 -21.82 7.25
CA PRO A 47 -14.02 -21.04 7.87
C PRO A 47 -13.54 -19.75 8.52
N ILE A 48 -12.31 -19.72 9.06
CA ILE A 48 -11.71 -18.53 9.68
C ILE A 48 -11.43 -17.49 8.61
N ILE A 49 -10.75 -17.87 7.51
CA ILE A 49 -10.45 -16.97 6.39
C ILE A 49 -11.73 -16.39 5.80
N LYS A 50 -12.74 -17.23 5.59
CA LYS A 50 -14.05 -16.78 5.11
C LYS A 50 -14.68 -15.74 6.05
N ARG A 51 -14.65 -15.98 7.36
CA ARG A 51 -15.16 -15.03 8.36
C ARG A 51 -14.36 -13.73 8.37
N VAL A 52 -13.03 -13.80 8.22
CA VAL A 52 -12.18 -12.61 8.10
C VAL A 52 -12.60 -11.80 6.88
N GLN A 53 -12.80 -12.44 5.73
CA GLN A 53 -13.19 -11.77 4.49
C GLN A 53 -14.60 -11.16 4.56
N GLU A 54 -15.58 -11.89 5.09
CA GLU A 54 -16.99 -11.51 5.06
C GLU A 54 -17.43 -10.60 6.22
N VAL A 55 -16.71 -10.63 7.34
CA VAL A 55 -17.11 -9.92 8.57
C VAL A 55 -16.04 -8.97 9.07
N THR A 56 -14.81 -9.50 9.31
CA THR A 56 -13.78 -8.70 9.98
C THR A 56 -13.32 -7.53 9.11
N ILE A 57 -13.09 -7.78 7.81
CA ILE A 57 -12.63 -6.74 6.87
C ILE A 57 -13.71 -5.67 6.69
N GLU A 58 -14.98 -6.05 6.50
CA GLU A 58 -16.07 -5.07 6.39
C GLU A 58 -16.19 -4.21 7.65
N TYR A 59 -16.08 -4.81 8.84
CA TYR A 59 -16.07 -4.10 10.11
C TYR A 59 -14.86 -3.14 10.21
N ALA A 60 -13.67 -3.60 9.86
CA ALA A 60 -12.45 -2.78 9.92
C ALA A 60 -12.52 -1.59 8.95
N ILE A 61 -13.01 -1.78 7.72
CA ILE A 61 -13.23 -0.70 6.74
C ILE A 61 -14.20 0.34 7.33
N LYS A 62 -15.32 -0.11 7.89
CA LYS A 62 -16.30 0.77 8.52
C LYS A 62 -15.68 1.57 9.66
N LYS A 63 -14.85 0.93 10.51
CA LYS A 63 -14.14 1.63 11.60
C LYS A 63 -13.16 2.67 11.07
N CYS A 64 -12.38 2.36 10.05
CA CYS A 64 -11.50 3.35 9.42
C CYS A 64 -12.25 4.56 8.88
N ASP A 65 -13.46 4.36 8.33
CA ASP A 65 -14.30 5.46 7.85
C ASP A 65 -14.82 6.31 9.02
N GLU A 66 -15.41 5.68 10.04
CA GLU A 66 -15.91 6.34 11.25
C GLU A 66 -14.82 7.17 11.96
N GLU A 67 -13.60 6.63 12.02
CA GLU A 67 -12.43 7.27 12.65
C GLU A 67 -11.75 8.30 11.73
N GLY A 68 -12.25 8.49 10.50
CA GLY A 68 -11.77 9.49 9.55
C GLY A 68 -10.43 9.17 8.88
N ARG A 69 -10.01 7.89 8.85
CA ARG A 69 -8.76 7.47 8.19
C ARG A 69 -8.77 7.79 6.70
N PHE A 70 -9.88 7.51 6.01
CA PHE A 70 -10.05 7.89 4.61
C PHE A 70 -10.14 9.39 4.39
N GLU A 71 -10.80 10.09 5.33
CA GLU A 71 -10.94 11.55 5.27
C GLU A 71 -9.59 12.24 5.26
N ASN A 72 -8.59 11.75 6.01
CA ASN A 72 -7.25 12.31 6.04
C ASN A 72 -6.60 12.35 4.64
N PHE A 73 -6.76 11.30 3.83
CA PHE A 73 -6.24 11.30 2.46
C PHE A 73 -6.95 12.32 1.57
N LEU A 74 -8.26 12.48 1.71
CA LEU A 74 -9.03 13.49 0.95
C LEU A 74 -8.64 14.92 1.35
N ILE A 75 -8.37 15.16 2.63
CA ILE A 75 -7.91 16.47 3.12
C ILE A 75 -6.49 16.75 2.64
N ALA A 76 -5.56 15.78 2.76
CA ALA A 76 -4.20 15.89 2.27
C ALA A 76 -4.16 16.21 0.78
N GLY A 77 -5.01 15.57 -0.02
CA GLY A 77 -5.17 15.80 -1.45
C GLY A 77 -6.07 17.01 -1.81
N LYS A 78 -6.46 17.83 -0.84
CA LYS A 78 -7.26 19.06 -1.01
C LYS A 78 -8.64 18.85 -1.66
N GLN A 79 -9.18 17.63 -1.62
CA GLN A 79 -10.55 17.34 -2.04
C GLN A 79 -11.57 17.56 -0.94
N LYS A 80 -11.11 17.70 0.31
CA LYS A 80 -11.91 18.04 1.47
C LYS A 80 -11.16 19.04 2.34
N THR A 81 -11.90 19.90 3.02
CA THR A 81 -11.34 20.81 4.05
C THR A 81 -11.54 20.17 5.42
N GLY A 82 -10.56 20.28 6.30
CA GLY A 82 -10.66 19.70 7.63
C GLY A 82 -9.36 19.75 8.41
N LYS A 83 -9.36 19.04 9.53
CA LYS A 83 -8.20 18.81 10.39
C LYS A 83 -7.84 17.32 10.33
N VAL A 84 -6.63 16.99 10.73
CA VAL A 84 -6.22 15.58 10.92
C VAL A 84 -7.19 14.90 11.89
N ARG A 85 -7.67 13.73 11.50
CA ARG A 85 -8.50 12.84 12.30
C ARG A 85 -7.61 11.69 12.83
N GLY A 86 -7.77 11.40 14.12
CA GLY A 86 -6.96 10.40 14.83
C GLY A 86 -5.89 11.01 15.69
N ASP A 87 -5.22 10.16 16.48
CA ASP A 87 -4.33 10.56 17.57
C ASP A 87 -2.89 10.06 17.40
N MET A 88 -2.62 9.31 16.29
CA MET A 88 -1.31 8.71 16.08
C MET A 88 -0.69 9.12 14.73
N PRO A 89 0.63 9.31 14.66
CA PRO A 89 1.33 9.69 13.42
C PRO A 89 1.36 8.57 12.37
N PHE A 90 0.92 7.38 12.73
CA PHE A 90 0.86 6.18 11.88
C PHE A 90 -0.57 5.74 11.51
N ASP A 91 -1.58 6.56 11.76
CA ASP A 91 -2.99 6.24 11.48
C ASP A 91 -3.26 5.91 9.99
N ASP A 92 -2.46 6.45 9.07
CA ASP A 92 -2.52 6.10 7.65
C ASP A 92 -2.35 4.59 7.40
N THR A 93 -1.56 3.93 8.24
CA THR A 93 -1.27 2.49 8.09
C THR A 93 -2.46 1.59 8.38
N ASP A 94 -3.49 2.08 9.07
CA ASP A 94 -4.72 1.33 9.29
C ASP A 94 -5.37 0.98 7.95
N VAL A 95 -5.42 1.94 7.03
CA VAL A 95 -5.94 1.75 5.67
C VAL A 95 -5.08 0.74 4.90
N TYR A 96 -3.75 0.88 4.96
CA TYR A 96 -2.82 0.00 4.24
C TYR A 96 -2.91 -1.44 4.74
N LYS A 97 -2.92 -1.65 6.05
CA LYS A 97 -3.02 -2.98 6.68
C LYS A 97 -4.35 -3.68 6.37
N ILE A 98 -5.44 -2.91 6.27
CA ILE A 98 -6.74 -3.49 5.86
C ILE A 98 -6.69 -3.93 4.41
N ILE A 99 -6.11 -3.12 3.51
CA ILE A 99 -5.95 -3.49 2.10
C ILE A 99 -5.07 -4.74 1.99
N GLU A 100 -3.96 -4.81 2.75
CA GLU A 100 -3.05 -5.95 2.79
C GLU A 100 -3.77 -7.22 3.26
N GLY A 101 -4.44 -7.16 4.42
CA GLY A 101 -5.18 -8.28 4.97
C GLY A 101 -6.30 -8.76 4.05
N ALA A 102 -7.04 -7.84 3.45
CA ALA A 102 -8.09 -8.15 2.48
C ALA A 102 -7.53 -8.80 1.22
N SER A 103 -6.42 -8.28 0.68
CA SER A 103 -5.74 -8.84 -0.49
C SER A 103 -5.25 -10.27 -0.23
N ASN A 104 -4.69 -10.53 0.95
CA ASN A 104 -4.30 -11.88 1.35
C ASN A 104 -5.48 -12.86 1.31
N THR A 105 -6.68 -12.43 1.71
CA THR A 105 -7.87 -13.31 1.63
C THR A 105 -8.29 -13.58 0.19
N LEU A 106 -8.07 -12.64 -0.73
CA LEU A 106 -8.39 -12.83 -2.15
C LEU A 106 -7.54 -13.91 -2.81
N ILE A 107 -6.32 -14.14 -2.35
CA ILE A 107 -5.44 -15.21 -2.84
C ILE A 107 -6.09 -16.58 -2.62
N SER A 108 -6.68 -16.79 -1.44
CA SER A 108 -7.30 -18.08 -1.06
C SER A 108 -8.78 -18.18 -1.46
N ALA A 109 -9.50 -17.06 -1.52
CA ALA A 109 -10.92 -16.98 -1.76
C ALA A 109 -11.27 -15.76 -2.65
N PRO A 110 -11.23 -15.88 -3.98
CA PRO A 110 -11.55 -14.79 -4.89
C PRO A 110 -12.93 -14.17 -4.60
N ASN A 111 -12.99 -12.85 -4.49
CA ASN A 111 -14.22 -12.10 -4.20
C ASN A 111 -14.24 -10.77 -4.99
N PRO A 112 -14.90 -10.74 -6.17
CA PRO A 112 -14.95 -9.54 -7.01
C PRO A 112 -15.63 -8.32 -6.35
N LYS A 113 -16.51 -8.54 -5.35
CA LYS A 113 -17.11 -7.43 -4.60
C LYS A 113 -16.08 -6.77 -3.71
N LEU A 114 -15.32 -7.57 -2.95
CA LEU A 114 -14.25 -7.07 -2.10
C LEU A 114 -13.15 -6.37 -2.92
N GLU A 115 -12.77 -6.95 -4.06
CA GLU A 115 -11.78 -6.36 -4.95
C GLU A 115 -12.16 -4.95 -5.41
N ARG A 116 -13.44 -4.71 -5.79
CA ARG A 116 -13.92 -3.36 -6.12
C ARG A 116 -13.89 -2.39 -4.94
N VAL A 117 -14.14 -2.88 -3.72
CA VAL A 117 -14.03 -2.06 -2.51
C VAL A 117 -12.56 -1.64 -2.32
N LEU A 118 -11.61 -2.56 -2.48
CA LEU A 118 -10.18 -2.25 -2.40
C LEU A 118 -9.75 -1.23 -3.47
N ASP A 119 -10.22 -1.36 -4.71
CA ASP A 119 -9.95 -0.37 -5.76
C ASP A 119 -10.42 1.04 -5.36
N SER A 120 -11.57 1.14 -4.68
CA SER A 120 -12.10 2.41 -4.18
C SER A 120 -11.23 2.99 -3.05
N MET A 121 -10.78 2.14 -2.12
CA MET A 121 -9.87 2.54 -1.05
C MET A 121 -8.53 3.03 -1.61
N ILE A 122 -7.96 2.29 -2.56
CA ILE A 122 -6.70 2.64 -3.24
C ILE A 122 -6.83 3.98 -3.98
N ALA A 123 -7.97 4.23 -4.63
CA ALA A 123 -8.21 5.51 -5.28
C ALA A 123 -8.20 6.69 -4.28
N ILE A 124 -8.74 6.50 -3.07
CA ILE A 124 -8.67 7.50 -2.00
C ILE A 124 -7.22 7.70 -1.51
N VAL A 125 -6.47 6.63 -1.29
CA VAL A 125 -5.05 6.70 -0.92
C VAL A 125 -4.25 7.51 -1.95
N LYS A 126 -4.49 7.25 -3.24
CA LYS A 126 -3.85 7.97 -4.35
C LYS A 126 -4.07 9.49 -4.30
N ILE A 127 -5.24 9.93 -3.87
CA ILE A 127 -5.57 11.36 -3.73
C ILE A 127 -4.67 12.02 -2.69
N GLY A 128 -4.32 11.33 -1.60
CA GLY A 128 -3.46 11.85 -0.54
C GLY A 128 -1.97 11.86 -0.87
N GLN A 129 -1.54 11.26 -1.99
CA GLN A 129 -0.13 11.25 -2.38
C GLN A 129 0.28 12.56 -3.05
N GLU A 130 1.32 13.19 -2.53
CA GLU A 130 1.86 14.42 -3.10
C GLU A 130 2.55 14.19 -4.46
N PRO A 131 2.73 15.26 -5.26
CA PRO A 131 3.31 15.14 -6.61
C PRO A 131 4.71 14.52 -6.65
N ASP A 132 5.52 14.68 -5.59
CA ASP A 132 6.86 14.10 -5.48
C ASP A 132 6.88 12.64 -5.00
N GLY A 133 5.73 12.11 -4.55
CA GLY A 133 5.58 10.75 -4.05
C GLY A 133 5.38 10.65 -2.53
N TYR A 134 5.53 11.76 -1.80
CA TYR A 134 5.34 11.76 -0.35
C TYR A 134 3.90 11.41 0.03
N ILE A 135 3.74 10.63 1.12
CA ILE A 135 2.44 10.20 1.61
C ILE A 135 2.50 9.92 3.12
N THR A 136 2.25 10.98 3.90
CA THR A 136 1.99 10.93 5.34
C THR A 136 0.99 12.04 5.64
N THR A 137 -0.28 11.67 5.79
CA THR A 137 -1.40 12.62 5.72
C THR A 137 -1.32 13.71 6.77
N TRP A 138 -0.98 13.38 8.03
CA TRP A 138 -0.92 14.36 9.08
C TRP A 138 0.10 15.47 8.81
N ARG A 139 1.29 15.09 8.28
CA ARG A 139 2.35 16.06 7.96
C ARG A 139 1.95 16.95 6.79
N THR A 140 1.29 16.39 5.78
CA THR A 140 0.77 17.15 4.65
C THR A 140 -0.35 18.13 5.05
N ILE A 141 -1.21 17.71 5.97
CA ILE A 141 -2.36 18.54 6.41
C ILE A 141 -1.90 19.66 7.35
N ASN A 142 -1.08 19.34 8.35
CA ASN A 142 -0.60 20.33 9.32
C ASN A 142 0.79 19.94 9.89
N PRO A 143 1.88 20.34 9.22
CA PRO A 143 3.22 19.99 9.65
C PRO A 143 3.63 20.55 11.01
N ALA A 144 2.99 21.61 11.45
CA ALA A 144 3.28 22.25 12.75
C ALA A 144 2.55 21.59 13.92
N LYS A 145 1.58 20.71 13.66
CA LYS A 145 0.78 20.08 14.72
C LYS A 145 0.57 18.59 14.43
N PRO A 146 1.48 17.73 14.88
CA PRO A 146 1.30 16.28 14.80
C PRO A 146 0.09 15.83 15.61
N PRO A 147 -0.55 14.71 15.27
CA PRO A 147 -1.68 14.18 16.02
C PRO A 147 -1.31 13.76 17.43
N ALA A 148 -0.08 13.28 17.65
CA ALA A 148 0.40 12.85 18.95
C ALA A 148 1.35 13.89 19.58
N PRO A 149 1.13 14.29 20.84
CA PRO A 149 1.93 15.35 21.49
C PRO A 149 3.37 14.96 21.75
N TRP A 150 3.70 13.67 21.70
CA TRP A 150 5.05 13.16 21.88
C TRP A 150 5.90 13.19 20.60
N VAL A 151 5.32 13.53 19.45
CA VAL A 151 6.09 13.75 18.22
C VAL A 151 6.60 15.19 18.21
N PRO A 152 7.92 15.41 18.29
CA PRO A 152 8.46 16.75 18.28
C PRO A 152 8.34 17.39 16.91
N VAL A 153 8.07 18.69 16.91
CA VAL A 153 8.15 19.56 15.75
C VAL A 153 9.26 20.57 16.03
N ILE A 154 10.28 20.58 15.19
CA ILE A 154 11.42 21.48 15.28
C ILE A 154 11.20 22.67 14.36
N GLU A 155 11.05 22.42 13.07
CA GLU A 155 10.79 23.41 12.03
C GLU A 155 9.54 23.11 11.19
N GLY A 156 8.83 22.03 11.49
CA GLY A 156 7.70 21.56 10.70
C GLY A 156 8.10 20.93 9.37
N LYS A 157 9.38 20.58 9.21
CA LYS A 157 9.90 19.95 7.97
C LYS A 157 9.73 18.45 8.00
N ARG A 158 9.62 17.85 6.80
CA ARG A 158 9.67 16.39 6.66
C ARG A 158 11.00 15.86 7.19
N TRP A 159 10.99 14.68 7.76
CA TRP A 159 12.16 13.89 8.19
C TRP A 159 12.89 14.43 9.44
N GLU A 160 12.42 15.48 10.07
CA GLU A 160 13.09 16.11 11.22
C GLU A 160 13.08 15.25 12.51
N SER A 161 12.20 14.26 12.59
CA SER A 161 12.05 13.37 13.76
C SER A 161 11.77 11.91 13.35
N LEU A 162 12.61 11.38 12.47
CA LEU A 162 12.44 10.06 11.84
C LEU A 162 12.20 8.91 12.83
N GLN A 163 12.79 8.98 14.02
CA GLN A 163 12.68 7.91 15.01
C GLN A 163 11.27 7.73 15.56
N ILE A 164 10.45 8.80 15.56
CA ILE A 164 9.14 8.79 16.20
C ILE A 164 8.02 9.41 15.36
N SER A 165 8.33 10.14 14.28
CA SER A 165 7.32 10.74 13.39
C SER A 165 6.57 9.72 12.54
N HIS A 166 7.07 8.49 12.43
CA HIS A 166 6.54 7.40 11.60
C HIS A 166 6.47 7.71 10.09
N GLU A 167 7.19 8.74 9.64
CA GLU A 167 7.20 9.14 8.22
C GLU A 167 7.81 8.07 7.31
N LEU A 168 8.67 7.18 7.82
CA LEU A 168 9.18 6.00 7.09
C LEU A 168 8.38 4.73 7.38
N TYR A 169 7.67 4.67 8.51
CA TYR A 169 6.77 3.57 8.85
C TYR A 169 5.55 3.52 7.91
N ASN A 170 4.95 4.68 7.66
CA ASN A 170 3.78 4.78 6.79
C ASN A 170 4.05 4.25 5.37
N PRO A 171 5.07 4.72 4.62
CA PRO A 171 5.38 4.18 3.30
C PRO A 171 5.87 2.72 3.35
N GLY A 172 6.47 2.25 4.45
CA GLY A 172 6.81 0.85 4.61
C GLY A 172 5.59 -0.06 4.52
N HIS A 173 4.54 0.23 5.28
CA HIS A 173 3.27 -0.52 5.21
C HIS A 173 2.50 -0.30 3.91
N LEU A 174 2.57 0.88 3.32
CA LEU A 174 2.03 1.12 1.99
C LEU A 174 2.63 0.17 0.95
N ILE A 175 3.96 0.04 0.96
CA ILE A 175 4.68 -0.81 0.01
C ILE A 175 4.33 -2.28 0.22
N GLU A 176 4.33 -2.78 1.46
CA GLU A 176 3.92 -4.14 1.80
C GLU A 176 2.51 -4.45 1.28
N ALA A 177 1.55 -3.57 1.58
CA ALA A 177 0.16 -3.73 1.15
C ALA A 177 0.01 -3.71 -0.37
N ALA A 178 0.77 -2.86 -1.06
CA ALA A 178 0.72 -2.74 -2.52
C ALA A 178 1.29 -3.99 -3.22
N ILE A 179 2.33 -4.60 -2.66
CA ILE A 179 2.90 -5.85 -3.17
C ILE A 179 1.88 -6.98 -3.04
N VAL A 180 1.29 -7.16 -1.86
CA VAL A 180 0.28 -8.21 -1.64
C VAL A 180 -0.96 -7.99 -2.52
N HIS A 181 -1.40 -6.75 -2.71
CA HIS A 181 -2.50 -6.45 -3.60
C HIS A 181 -2.18 -6.82 -5.06
N TYR A 182 -0.96 -6.51 -5.52
CA TYR A 182 -0.50 -6.89 -6.85
C TYR A 182 -0.41 -8.42 -7.00
N GLU A 183 0.15 -9.12 -6.04
CA GLU A 183 0.22 -10.57 -6.03
C GLU A 183 -1.17 -11.24 -6.05
N ALA A 184 -2.14 -10.67 -5.33
CA ALA A 184 -3.50 -11.20 -5.25
C ALA A 184 -4.34 -10.95 -6.51
N THR A 185 -4.15 -9.80 -7.17
CA THR A 185 -5.08 -9.30 -8.21
C THR A 185 -4.44 -9.11 -9.58
N GLY A 186 -3.11 -8.99 -9.65
CA GLY A 186 -2.37 -8.58 -10.85
C GLY A 186 -2.51 -7.10 -11.21
N LYS A 187 -3.24 -6.29 -10.42
CA LYS A 187 -3.45 -4.86 -10.68
C LYS A 187 -2.29 -4.02 -10.18
N THR A 188 -1.89 -3.02 -10.96
CA THR A 188 -0.78 -2.13 -10.62
C THR A 188 -1.19 -0.83 -9.94
N ASN A 189 -2.48 -0.54 -9.83
CA ASN A 189 -3.01 0.71 -9.32
C ASN A 189 -2.46 1.11 -7.94
N PHE A 190 -2.23 0.15 -7.03
CA PHE A 190 -1.63 0.39 -5.73
C PHE A 190 -0.09 0.30 -5.79
N LEU A 191 0.43 -0.59 -6.60
CA LEU A 191 1.87 -0.73 -6.83
C LEU A 191 2.49 0.56 -7.40
N ASP A 192 1.78 1.26 -8.29
CA ASP A 192 2.23 2.54 -8.86
C ASP A 192 2.38 3.63 -7.78
N ILE A 193 1.50 3.66 -6.78
CA ILE A 193 1.60 4.56 -5.62
C ILE A 193 2.83 4.21 -4.79
N ALA A 194 3.06 2.93 -4.54
CA ALA A 194 4.20 2.43 -3.78
C ALA A 194 5.54 2.72 -4.48
N ILE A 195 5.63 2.46 -5.80
CA ILE A 195 6.83 2.77 -6.59
C ILE A 195 7.14 4.26 -6.52
N LYS A 196 6.14 5.12 -6.68
CA LYS A 196 6.34 6.57 -6.62
C LYS A 196 6.81 7.02 -5.23
N ALA A 197 6.32 6.42 -4.16
CA ALA A 197 6.79 6.67 -2.80
C ALA A 197 8.25 6.17 -2.63
N ALA A 198 8.57 4.97 -3.09
CA ALA A 198 9.91 4.41 -3.03
C ALA A 198 10.93 5.26 -3.82
N ASP A 199 10.58 5.70 -5.03
CA ASP A 199 11.41 6.59 -5.84
C ASP A 199 11.72 7.92 -5.12
N MET A 200 10.75 8.45 -4.38
CA MET A 200 10.95 9.64 -3.54
C MET A 200 11.91 9.34 -2.39
N LEU A 201 11.77 8.20 -1.71
CA LEU A 201 12.65 7.80 -0.62
C LEU A 201 14.10 7.64 -1.10
N VAL A 202 14.32 6.97 -2.23
CA VAL A 202 15.67 6.78 -2.83
C VAL A 202 16.32 8.12 -3.18
N ARG A 203 15.54 9.08 -3.66
CA ARG A 203 16.07 10.45 -3.94
C ARG A 203 16.37 11.22 -2.65
N THR A 204 15.62 10.96 -1.57
CA THR A 204 15.70 11.72 -0.32
C THR A 204 16.80 11.22 0.59
N PHE A 205 16.96 9.91 0.72
CA PHE A 205 17.88 9.28 1.67
C PHE A 205 19.11 8.71 0.98
N GLY A 206 20.27 8.83 1.64
CA GLY A 206 21.53 8.27 1.16
C GLY A 206 22.75 9.09 1.59
N ASP A 207 23.88 8.79 0.94
CA ASP A 207 25.18 9.40 1.25
C ASP A 207 25.58 10.55 0.31
N ASN A 208 24.81 10.79 -0.73
CA ASN A 208 25.13 11.86 -1.69
C ASN A 208 24.89 13.25 -1.08
N PRO A 209 25.56 14.29 -1.59
CA PRO A 209 25.33 15.66 -1.14
C PRO A 209 23.85 16.05 -1.30
N GLY A 210 23.27 16.58 -0.21
CA GLY A 210 21.87 17.01 -0.17
C GLY A 210 20.87 15.93 0.23
N GLN A 211 21.29 14.67 0.35
CA GLN A 211 20.45 13.61 0.88
C GLN A 211 20.43 13.61 2.40
N VAL A 212 19.33 13.14 2.96
CA VAL A 212 19.13 12.97 4.40
C VAL A 212 19.85 11.71 4.86
N LYS A 213 20.68 11.84 5.89
CA LYS A 213 21.28 10.71 6.60
C LYS A 213 20.48 10.47 7.87
N GLY A 214 19.78 9.36 7.92
CA GLY A 214 18.93 9.03 9.06
C GLY A 214 18.53 7.57 9.07
N VAL A 215 18.22 7.09 10.26
CA VAL A 215 17.74 5.73 10.50
C VAL A 215 16.27 5.83 10.90
N PRO A 216 15.37 5.03 10.30
CA PRO A 216 13.98 5.00 10.72
C PRO A 216 13.83 4.46 12.15
N GLY A 217 12.83 4.94 12.87
CA GLY A 217 12.49 4.37 14.17
C GLY A 217 11.87 2.97 14.10
N HIS A 218 11.50 2.54 12.89
CA HIS A 218 10.95 1.22 12.63
C HIS A 218 11.40 0.73 11.24
N GLN A 219 11.86 -0.51 11.16
CA GLN A 219 12.51 -1.10 9.99
C GLN A 219 11.58 -1.58 8.87
N ILE A 220 10.27 -1.43 8.98
CA ILE A 220 9.31 -1.95 7.98
C ILE A 220 9.57 -1.41 6.56
N VAL A 221 10.08 -0.18 6.44
CA VAL A 221 10.41 0.40 5.14
C VAL A 221 11.52 -0.38 4.43
N GLU A 222 12.50 -0.89 5.17
CA GLU A 222 13.61 -1.70 4.64
C GLU A 222 13.07 -3.01 4.05
N THR A 223 12.19 -3.68 4.80
CA THR A 223 11.52 -4.91 4.34
C THR A 223 10.67 -4.64 3.09
N GLY A 224 9.88 -3.57 3.12
CA GLY A 224 9.04 -3.17 1.99
C GLY A 224 9.85 -2.88 0.73
N LEU A 225 10.93 -2.12 0.82
CA LEU A 225 11.79 -1.79 -0.32
C LEU A 225 12.45 -3.01 -0.93
N ILE A 226 12.95 -3.95 -0.11
CA ILE A 226 13.53 -5.21 -0.60
C ILE A 226 12.49 -6.04 -1.35
N LYS A 227 11.29 -6.19 -0.82
CA LYS A 227 10.20 -6.89 -1.51
C LYS A 227 9.78 -6.20 -2.80
N LEU A 228 9.74 -4.85 -2.79
CA LEU A 228 9.42 -4.08 -3.99
C LEU A 228 10.46 -4.30 -5.08
N TYR A 229 11.75 -4.32 -4.72
CA TYR A 229 12.84 -4.67 -5.64
C TYR A 229 12.66 -6.08 -6.22
N GLN A 230 12.31 -7.07 -5.39
CA GLN A 230 12.07 -8.45 -5.85
C GLN A 230 10.96 -8.55 -6.90
N ILE A 231 9.90 -7.75 -6.75
CA ILE A 231 8.75 -7.73 -7.69
C ILE A 231 9.08 -6.95 -8.97
N THR A 232 9.76 -5.80 -8.83
CA THR A 232 9.93 -4.86 -9.94
C THR A 232 11.27 -5.01 -10.67
N GLY A 233 12.29 -5.57 -10.00
CA GLY A 233 13.68 -5.57 -10.47
C GLY A 233 14.30 -4.17 -10.54
N LYS A 234 13.67 -3.16 -9.96
CA LYS A 234 14.11 -1.75 -10.03
C LYS A 234 14.98 -1.44 -8.82
N GLU A 235 16.26 -1.14 -9.08
CA GLU A 235 17.25 -0.70 -8.09
C GLU A 235 17.00 0.74 -7.60
#